data_162dcabed44e864e3a79668aade7615f
#
_entry.id   162dcabed44e864e3a79668aade7615f
#
_cell.length_a   1.000
_cell.length_b   1.000
_cell.length_c   1.000
_cell.angle_alpha   90.00
_cell.angle_beta   90.00
_cell.angle_gamma   90.00
#
_symmetry.space_group_name_H-M   'P 1'
#
loop_
_entity.id
_entity.type
_entity.pdbx_description
1 polymer ?
#
loop_
_entity_poly.entity_id
_entity_poly.type
_entity_poly.pdbx_seq_one_letter_code
_entity_poly.pdbx_strand_id
1 'polypeptide(L)'
;GVHSGDSACSLPPYSLDSKIIKELNVQTEKLAKALNVVGLMNVQFAVKNKQIYLIEVNPRASRTVPFVAKATDSAIASIAARIMAGETLNNFKKRESYGSVSYNETIPLADPMSLADPMLPWFSVKEAVMPFARFPGVDTILGPEMRSTGEVMGWDRDFGRAFLKAQIGAGMKLPKEGCIFFSIKDKDKNTNLAETAQRLIKLGFSITATRGTAAFLQERNIPCKKINKVYEGRPNIVDSMKNGEIDLVMNTTEGTQAVKDSREIR
;
A
#
# COMPACT_ATOMS: atom_id res chain seq x y z
N GLY A 1 -0.02 -6.62 -4.61
CA GLY A 1 0.17 -7.43 -5.82
C GLY A 1 1.48 -8.19 -5.79
N VAL A 2 1.60 -9.21 -6.61
CA VAL A 2 2.86 -9.95 -6.79
C VAL A 2 3.83 -9.12 -7.63
N HIS A 3 3.32 -8.42 -8.63
CA HIS A 3 4.10 -7.52 -9.47
C HIS A 3 4.30 -6.15 -8.81
N SER A 4 5.51 -5.59 -8.85
CA SER A 4 5.82 -4.29 -8.23
C SER A 4 4.98 -3.14 -8.80
N GLY A 5 4.61 -3.18 -10.08
CA GLY A 5 3.73 -2.19 -10.72
C GLY A 5 2.30 -2.21 -10.18
N ASP A 6 1.84 -3.37 -9.68
CA ASP A 6 0.49 -3.56 -9.15
C ASP A 6 0.44 -3.43 -7.61
N SER A 7 1.55 -3.08 -6.98
CA SER A 7 1.67 -3.01 -5.53
C SER A 7 1.59 -1.57 -5.04
N ALA A 8 0.83 -1.36 -3.97
CA ALA A 8 0.93 -0.15 -3.18
C ALA A 8 2.27 -0.11 -2.43
N CYS A 9 2.80 1.07 -2.19
CA CYS A 9 3.96 1.23 -1.32
C CYS A 9 3.92 2.56 -0.59
N SER A 10 4.64 2.66 0.53
CA SER A 10 4.77 3.89 1.30
C SER A 10 6.22 4.28 1.51
N LEU A 11 6.48 5.57 1.55
CA LEU A 11 7.75 6.16 1.87
C LEU A 11 7.51 7.33 2.85
N PRO A 12 8.17 7.36 4.03
CA PRO A 12 9.04 6.31 4.57
C PRO A 12 8.29 5.00 4.85
N PRO A 13 9.01 3.88 5.08
CA PRO A 13 8.41 2.60 5.49
C PRO A 13 7.59 2.77 6.78
N TYR A 14 6.31 2.37 6.74
CA TYR A 14 5.39 2.61 7.85
C TYR A 14 5.58 1.64 9.03
N SER A 15 5.90 0.38 8.76
CA SER A 15 5.91 -0.69 9.76
C SER A 15 7.29 -1.25 10.10
N LEU A 16 8.35 -0.76 9.45
CA LEU A 16 9.72 -1.20 9.73
C LEU A 16 10.38 -0.34 10.79
N ASP A 17 11.08 -0.97 11.73
CA ASP A 17 11.87 -0.25 12.71
C ASP A 17 13.19 0.28 12.10
N SER A 18 13.78 1.29 12.73
CA SER A 18 14.98 1.98 12.25
C SER A 18 16.21 1.04 12.14
N LYS A 19 16.28 -0.01 12.96
CA LYS A 19 17.37 -0.99 12.90
C LYS A 19 17.30 -1.81 11.62
N ILE A 20 16.11 -2.26 11.28
CA ILE A 20 15.86 -3.00 10.03
C ILE A 20 16.18 -2.11 8.82
N ILE A 21 15.72 -0.86 8.83
CA ILE A 21 15.99 0.08 7.73
C ILE A 21 17.50 0.31 7.56
N LYS A 22 18.21 0.52 8.66
CA LYS A 22 19.67 0.69 8.63
C LYS A 22 20.39 -0.54 8.06
N GLU A 23 19.95 -1.73 8.45
CA GLU A 23 20.52 -2.99 7.93
C GLU A 23 20.24 -3.18 6.44
N LEU A 24 19.01 -2.86 5.97
CA LEU A 24 18.67 -2.87 4.54
C LEU A 24 19.60 -1.95 3.73
N ASN A 25 19.89 -0.75 4.23
CA ASN A 25 20.81 0.19 3.58
C ASN A 25 22.22 -0.39 3.49
N VAL A 26 22.75 -0.94 4.59
CA VAL A 26 24.09 -1.57 4.62
C VAL A 26 24.18 -2.73 3.61
N GLN A 27 23.17 -3.59 3.56
CA GLN A 27 23.14 -4.70 2.60
C GLN A 27 23.05 -4.20 1.16
N THR A 28 22.23 -3.17 0.90
CA THR A 28 22.10 -2.56 -0.44
C THR A 28 23.43 -1.97 -0.91
N GLU A 29 24.15 -1.26 -0.04
CA GLU A 29 25.46 -0.71 -0.39
C GLU A 29 26.50 -1.80 -0.72
N LYS A 30 26.53 -2.87 0.08
CA LYS A 30 27.41 -4.03 -0.18
C LYS A 30 27.11 -4.67 -1.55
N LEU A 31 25.82 -4.85 -1.86
CA LEU A 31 25.38 -5.40 -3.15
C LEU A 31 25.78 -4.49 -4.31
N ALA A 32 25.56 -3.18 -4.18
CA ALA A 32 25.93 -2.22 -5.22
C ALA A 32 27.44 -2.23 -5.51
N LYS A 33 28.27 -2.29 -4.47
CA LYS A 33 29.74 -2.37 -4.59
C LYS A 33 30.18 -3.70 -5.20
N ALA A 34 29.63 -4.84 -4.74
CA ALA A 34 29.97 -6.17 -5.22
C ALA A 34 29.62 -6.37 -6.71
N LEU A 35 28.55 -5.74 -7.17
CA LEU A 35 28.09 -5.80 -8.56
C LEU A 35 28.66 -4.69 -9.45
N ASN A 36 29.52 -3.82 -8.93
CA ASN A 36 30.06 -2.65 -9.64
C ASN A 36 28.97 -1.82 -10.33
N VAL A 37 27.86 -1.55 -9.62
CA VAL A 37 26.71 -0.86 -10.20
C VAL A 37 27.07 0.59 -10.54
N VAL A 38 26.78 0.97 -11.78
CA VAL A 38 26.86 2.36 -12.26
C VAL A 38 25.46 2.82 -12.64
N GLY A 39 24.96 3.88 -12.02
CA GLY A 39 23.62 4.38 -12.23
C GLY A 39 22.62 3.87 -11.17
N LEU A 40 21.58 3.16 -11.59
CA LEU A 40 20.49 2.72 -10.71
C LEU A 40 20.52 1.21 -10.43
N MET A 41 20.10 0.88 -9.23
CA MET A 41 19.86 -0.49 -8.80
C MET A 41 18.55 -0.54 -8.01
N ASN A 42 17.80 -1.62 -8.19
CA ASN A 42 16.63 -1.95 -7.39
C ASN A 42 16.90 -3.26 -6.65
N VAL A 43 16.66 -3.28 -5.36
CA VAL A 43 16.78 -4.48 -4.53
C VAL A 43 15.43 -4.77 -3.89
N GLN A 44 14.98 -6.01 -3.97
CA GLN A 44 13.78 -6.48 -3.29
C GLN A 44 14.16 -7.32 -2.08
N PHE A 45 13.67 -6.92 -0.93
CA PHE A 45 13.81 -7.65 0.31
C PHE A 45 12.43 -8.08 0.84
N ALA A 46 12.40 -9.17 1.58
CA ALA A 46 11.30 -9.50 2.47
C ALA A 46 11.78 -9.44 3.93
N VAL A 47 10.91 -8.98 4.82
CA VAL A 47 11.18 -8.95 6.25
C VAL A 47 10.14 -9.80 6.97
N LYS A 48 10.58 -10.82 7.71
CA LYS A 48 9.72 -11.68 8.51
C LYS A 48 10.37 -11.90 9.89
N ASN A 49 9.64 -11.63 10.96
CA ASN A 49 10.14 -11.78 12.33
C ASN A 49 11.47 -11.05 12.56
N LYS A 50 11.59 -9.82 12.04
CA LYS A 50 12.81 -8.99 12.06
C LYS A 50 14.01 -9.57 11.28
N GLN A 51 13.83 -10.64 10.55
CA GLN A 51 14.84 -11.24 9.69
C GLN A 51 14.67 -10.75 8.26
N ILE A 52 15.77 -10.33 7.63
CA ILE A 52 15.81 -9.80 6.27
C ILE A 52 16.16 -10.94 5.32
N TYR A 53 15.40 -11.05 4.24
CA TYR A 53 15.61 -12.00 3.15
C TYR A 53 15.79 -11.23 1.85
N LEU A 54 16.91 -11.43 1.18
CA LEU A 54 17.13 -10.91 -0.17
C LEU A 54 16.33 -11.77 -1.16
N ILE A 55 15.47 -11.14 -1.95
CA ILE A 55 14.68 -11.81 -2.99
C ILE A 55 15.38 -11.67 -4.34
N GLU A 56 15.64 -10.43 -4.77
CA GLU A 56 16.33 -10.17 -6.04
C GLU A 56 17.07 -8.84 -6.04
N VAL A 57 18.07 -8.75 -6.91
CA VAL A 57 18.83 -7.53 -7.20
C VAL A 57 18.77 -7.25 -8.70
N ASN A 58 18.33 -6.06 -9.05
CA ASN A 58 18.19 -5.61 -10.43
C ASN A 58 19.06 -4.37 -10.66
N PRO A 59 20.26 -4.46 -11.26
CA PRO A 59 21.13 -3.32 -11.55
C PRO A 59 20.62 -2.54 -12.77
N ARG A 60 19.45 -1.96 -12.63
CA ARG A 60 18.73 -1.17 -13.63
C ARG A 60 17.72 -0.25 -12.96
N ALA A 61 17.18 0.71 -13.73
CA ALA A 61 16.01 1.50 -13.28
C ALA A 61 14.82 0.59 -12.99
N SER A 62 14.01 0.99 -12.03
CA SER A 62 12.74 0.33 -11.69
C SER A 62 11.57 1.28 -11.92
N ARG A 63 10.36 0.73 -11.97
CA ARG A 63 9.11 1.51 -12.05
C ARG A 63 8.85 2.35 -10.79
N THR A 64 9.52 2.03 -9.68
CA THR A 64 9.40 2.77 -8.42
C THR A 64 10.19 4.08 -8.46
N VAL A 65 11.14 4.26 -9.39
CA VAL A 65 11.97 5.47 -9.48
C VAL A 65 11.16 6.76 -9.60
N PRO A 66 10.13 6.87 -10.46
CA PRO A 66 9.32 8.09 -10.54
C PRO A 66 8.60 8.42 -9.23
N PHE A 67 8.09 7.41 -8.53
CA PHE A 67 7.46 7.59 -7.23
C PHE A 67 8.47 8.09 -6.18
N VAL A 68 9.63 7.44 -6.06
CA VAL A 68 10.66 7.84 -5.09
C VAL A 68 11.18 9.24 -5.40
N ALA A 69 11.44 9.55 -6.67
CA ALA A 69 11.90 10.87 -7.10
C ALA A 69 10.92 11.98 -6.69
N LYS A 70 9.62 11.77 -6.89
CA LYS A 70 8.57 12.71 -6.46
C LYS A 70 8.42 12.79 -4.94
N ALA A 71 8.46 11.65 -4.26
CA ALA A 71 8.29 11.59 -2.81
C ALA A 71 9.44 12.26 -2.04
N THR A 72 10.65 12.23 -2.59
CA THR A 72 11.88 12.78 -1.99
C THR A 72 12.33 14.10 -2.61
N ASP A 73 11.59 14.62 -3.60
CA ASP A 73 11.99 15.79 -4.41
C ASP A 73 13.42 15.68 -4.96
N SER A 74 13.80 14.48 -5.38
CA SER A 74 15.15 14.18 -5.87
C SER A 74 15.15 13.81 -7.35
N ALA A 75 16.03 14.42 -8.14
CA ALA A 75 16.17 14.15 -9.57
C ALA A 75 16.93 12.85 -9.85
N ILE A 76 16.55 11.75 -9.20
CA ILE A 76 17.26 10.45 -9.19
C ILE A 76 17.61 9.98 -10.60
N ALA A 77 16.67 10.06 -11.55
CA ALA A 77 16.91 9.61 -12.92
C ALA A 77 17.97 10.45 -13.64
N SER A 78 17.94 11.78 -13.45
CA SER A 78 18.94 12.69 -14.00
C SER A 78 20.33 12.45 -13.39
N ILE A 79 20.39 12.27 -12.07
CA ILE A 79 21.64 11.94 -11.37
C ILE A 79 22.22 10.63 -11.94
N ALA A 80 21.41 9.61 -12.05
CA ALA A 80 21.85 8.32 -12.58
C ALA A 80 22.35 8.41 -14.03
N ALA A 81 21.65 9.13 -14.89
CA ALA A 81 22.10 9.33 -16.29
C ALA A 81 23.45 10.04 -16.37
N ARG A 82 23.69 11.05 -15.53
CA ARG A 82 24.98 11.78 -15.48
C ARG A 82 26.10 10.91 -14.92
N ILE A 83 25.81 10.08 -13.90
CA ILE A 83 26.79 9.10 -13.40
C ILE A 83 27.14 8.07 -14.51
N MET A 84 26.17 7.59 -15.25
CA MET A 84 26.42 6.69 -16.39
C MET A 84 27.20 7.37 -17.51
N ALA A 85 27.12 8.70 -17.64
CA ALA A 85 27.92 9.50 -18.55
C ALA A 85 29.34 9.83 -18.03
N GLY A 86 29.73 9.31 -16.84
CA GLY A 86 31.06 9.45 -16.27
C GLY A 86 31.21 10.49 -15.16
N GLU A 87 30.14 11.15 -14.74
CA GLU A 87 30.21 12.01 -13.56
C GLU A 87 30.33 11.18 -12.27
N THR A 88 31.03 11.73 -11.28
CA THR A 88 31.18 11.06 -9.98
C THR A 88 30.01 11.41 -9.05
N LEU A 89 29.59 10.46 -8.21
CA LEU A 89 28.52 10.64 -7.23
C LEU A 89 28.82 11.80 -6.26
N ASN A 90 30.10 12.08 -5.99
CA ASN A 90 30.52 13.20 -5.13
C ASN A 90 30.10 14.58 -5.66
N ASN A 91 29.92 14.73 -6.97
CA ASN A 91 29.47 15.98 -7.57
C ASN A 91 28.03 16.33 -7.21
N PHE A 92 27.23 15.35 -6.78
CA PHE A 92 25.83 15.51 -6.42
C PHE A 92 25.59 15.72 -4.92
N LYS A 93 26.56 15.33 -4.07
CA LYS A 93 26.46 15.51 -2.61
C LYS A 93 26.41 16.97 -2.13
N LYS A 94 26.77 17.92 -2.99
CA LYS A 94 26.84 19.37 -2.69
C LYS A 94 25.74 20.20 -3.35
N ARG A 95 24.86 19.61 -4.15
CA ARG A 95 23.81 20.37 -4.84
C ARG A 95 22.54 20.40 -4.01
N GLU A 96 22.30 21.57 -3.42
CA GLU A 96 20.99 21.99 -2.95
C GLU A 96 19.95 21.83 -4.07
N SER A 97 18.76 21.43 -3.69
CA SER A 97 17.56 21.21 -4.46
C SER A 97 17.46 21.93 -5.82
N TYR A 98 17.37 21.18 -6.89
CA TYR A 98 16.85 21.69 -8.17
C TYR A 98 15.31 21.71 -8.11
N GLY A 99 14.75 22.92 -8.08
CA GLY A 99 13.33 23.16 -8.17
C GLY A 99 12.63 23.37 -6.82
N SER A 100 13.08 24.41 -6.10
CA SER A 100 12.33 24.91 -4.95
C SER A 100 11.03 25.55 -5.42
N VAL A 101 9.91 24.84 -5.27
CA VAL A 101 8.70 25.55 -4.89
C VAL A 101 9.00 26.06 -3.48
N SER A 102 9.14 27.39 -3.36
CA SER A 102 9.45 28.07 -2.11
C SER A 102 8.31 27.83 -1.12
N TYR A 103 8.42 26.76 -0.35
CA TYR A 103 7.76 26.68 0.95
C TYR A 103 8.77 27.25 1.96
N ASN A 104 8.37 28.31 2.66
CA ASN A 104 9.18 29.06 3.64
C ASN A 104 9.53 28.26 4.90
N GLU A 105 10.04 27.06 4.76
CA GLU A 105 10.71 26.32 5.81
C GLU A 105 11.82 25.49 5.15
N THR A 106 13.04 25.73 5.54
CA THR A 106 14.23 24.95 5.17
C THR A 106 14.04 23.50 5.59
N ILE A 107 13.61 22.67 4.67
CA ILE A 107 13.60 21.21 4.84
C ILE A 107 15.02 20.76 4.53
N PRO A 108 15.76 20.14 5.49
CA PRO A 108 17.03 19.52 5.17
C PRO A 108 16.81 18.46 4.09
N LEU A 109 17.56 18.54 3.01
CA LEU A 109 17.58 17.51 1.98
C LEU A 109 17.93 16.17 2.63
N ALA A 110 16.97 15.25 2.61
CA ALA A 110 17.26 13.86 2.93
C ALA A 110 18.37 13.38 2.00
N ASP A 111 19.40 12.76 2.54
CA ASP A 111 20.43 12.09 1.75
C ASP A 111 19.71 11.14 0.78
N PRO A 112 19.81 11.34 -0.56
CA PRO A 112 19.11 10.48 -1.52
C PRO A 112 19.51 8.99 -1.40
N MET A 113 20.59 8.71 -0.69
CA MET A 113 21.04 7.35 -0.35
C MET A 113 20.44 6.84 0.97
N SER A 114 19.86 7.70 1.80
CA SER A 114 19.27 7.32 3.09
C SER A 114 17.74 7.34 2.98
N LEU A 115 17.15 6.26 2.49
CA LEU A 115 15.70 6.00 2.59
C LEU A 115 15.23 5.87 4.05
N ALA A 116 16.15 5.99 4.99
CA ALA A 116 15.96 5.86 6.43
C ALA A 116 16.04 7.20 7.17
N ASP A 117 16.00 8.34 6.46
CA ASP A 117 15.93 9.61 7.16
C ASP A 117 14.56 9.69 7.85
N PRO A 118 14.50 9.62 9.19
CA PRO A 118 13.25 9.73 9.94
C PRO A 118 12.61 11.12 9.82
N MET A 119 13.17 12.02 9.02
CA MET A 119 12.79 13.42 8.91
C MET A 119 11.98 13.78 7.67
N LEU A 120 11.48 12.82 6.88
CA LEU A 120 10.41 13.19 5.96
C LEU A 120 9.17 13.57 6.79
N PRO A 121 8.74 14.84 6.81
CA PRO A 121 7.64 15.30 7.67
C PRO A 121 6.28 14.79 7.20
N TRP A 122 6.25 13.94 6.19
CA TRP A 122 5.06 13.37 5.58
C TRP A 122 5.28 11.95 5.07
N PHE A 123 4.18 11.22 4.96
CA PHE A 123 4.11 9.95 4.23
C PHE A 123 3.70 10.19 2.78
N SER A 124 4.38 9.54 1.86
CA SER A 124 3.98 9.41 0.46
C SER A 124 3.54 7.97 0.22
N VAL A 125 2.32 7.79 -0.27
CA VAL A 125 1.76 6.47 -0.59
C VAL A 125 1.51 6.39 -2.08
N LYS A 126 2.08 5.38 -2.73
CA LYS A 126 1.79 5.03 -4.11
C LYS A 126 0.66 4.02 -4.15
N GLU A 127 -0.30 4.22 -5.05
CA GLU A 127 -1.34 3.23 -5.37
C GLU A 127 -1.37 2.96 -6.88
N ALA A 128 -1.65 1.71 -7.25
CA ALA A 128 -1.76 1.32 -8.65
C ALA A 128 -3.16 1.65 -9.21
N VAL A 129 -3.21 2.13 -10.45
CA VAL A 129 -4.49 2.34 -11.15
C VAL A 129 -4.83 1.08 -11.93
N MET A 130 -5.94 0.44 -11.56
CA MET A 130 -6.39 -0.82 -12.17
C MET A 130 -7.54 -0.57 -13.14
N PRO A 131 -7.49 -1.11 -14.37
CA PRO A 131 -8.51 -0.87 -15.39
C PRO A 131 -9.70 -1.84 -15.29
N PHE A 132 -9.92 -2.53 -14.17
CA PHE A 132 -10.93 -3.61 -14.06
C PHE A 132 -12.34 -3.18 -14.44
N ALA A 133 -12.72 -1.94 -14.13
CA ALA A 133 -14.02 -1.40 -14.51
C ALA A 133 -14.28 -1.37 -16.04
N ARG A 134 -13.21 -1.43 -16.85
CA ARG A 134 -13.31 -1.46 -18.34
C ARG A 134 -13.43 -2.89 -18.88
N PHE A 135 -13.26 -3.90 -18.06
CA PHE A 135 -13.26 -5.31 -18.45
C PHE A 135 -14.21 -6.11 -17.57
N PRO A 136 -15.53 -6.02 -17.80
CA PRO A 136 -16.52 -6.77 -17.01
C PRO A 136 -16.25 -8.27 -17.05
N GLY A 137 -16.38 -8.93 -15.91
CA GLY A 137 -16.20 -10.38 -15.77
C GLY A 137 -14.76 -10.87 -15.62
N VAL A 138 -13.76 -9.97 -15.67
CA VAL A 138 -12.36 -10.32 -15.35
C VAL A 138 -12.18 -10.42 -13.85
N ASP A 139 -11.54 -11.51 -13.38
CA ASP A 139 -11.17 -11.63 -11.97
C ASP A 139 -10.13 -10.58 -11.57
N THR A 140 -10.39 -9.90 -10.46
CA THR A 140 -9.53 -8.85 -9.91
C THR A 140 -8.34 -9.39 -9.11
N ILE A 141 -8.19 -10.72 -8.98
CA ILE A 141 -7.01 -11.33 -8.35
C ILE A 141 -5.77 -10.97 -9.17
N LEU A 142 -4.79 -10.38 -8.48
CA LEU A 142 -3.50 -10.04 -9.06
C LEU A 142 -2.59 -11.26 -9.09
N GLY A 143 -1.89 -11.44 -10.22
CA GLY A 143 -0.91 -12.49 -10.46
C GLY A 143 0.49 -11.91 -10.67
N PRO A 144 1.41 -12.71 -11.25
CA PRO A 144 2.77 -12.28 -11.54
C PRO A 144 2.87 -11.26 -12.68
N GLU A 145 1.85 -11.17 -13.52
CA GLU A 145 1.78 -10.23 -14.64
C GLU A 145 1.28 -8.87 -14.17
N MET A 146 1.84 -7.79 -14.71
CA MET A 146 1.37 -6.44 -14.43
C MET A 146 0.02 -6.18 -15.10
N ARG A 147 -0.96 -5.72 -14.33
CA ARG A 147 -2.31 -5.35 -14.80
C ARG A 147 -2.60 -3.87 -14.66
N SER A 148 -1.83 -3.14 -13.86
CA SER A 148 -2.00 -1.69 -13.69
C SER A 148 -1.68 -0.94 -14.98
N THR A 149 -2.42 0.16 -15.21
CA THR A 149 -2.24 1.07 -16.35
C THR A 149 -1.55 2.37 -15.96
N GLY A 150 -1.34 2.59 -14.67
CA GLY A 150 -0.69 3.77 -14.13
C GLY A 150 -0.55 3.69 -12.62
N GLU A 151 -0.04 4.75 -12.05
CA GLU A 151 0.12 4.90 -10.61
C GLU A 151 -0.20 6.33 -10.18
N VAL A 152 -0.65 6.48 -8.94
CA VAL A 152 -0.94 7.75 -8.29
C VAL A 152 -0.21 7.83 -6.96
N MET A 153 -0.03 9.05 -6.45
CA MET A 153 0.59 9.30 -5.17
C MET A 153 -0.33 10.14 -4.29
N GLY A 154 -0.59 9.64 -3.08
CA GLY A 154 -1.16 10.42 -1.98
C GLY A 154 -0.06 10.80 -1.00
N TRP A 155 -0.11 12.01 -0.46
CA TRP A 155 0.83 12.43 0.56
C TRP A 155 0.14 13.22 1.68
N ASP A 156 0.59 13.01 2.92
CA ASP A 156 0.08 13.69 4.13
C ASP A 156 1.06 13.47 5.29
N ARG A 157 0.94 14.26 6.36
CA ARG A 157 1.66 14.03 7.63
C ARG A 157 1.14 12.80 8.37
N ASP A 158 -0.09 12.41 8.13
CA ASP A 158 -0.72 11.20 8.66
C ASP A 158 -0.75 10.10 7.58
N PHE A 159 -0.26 8.90 7.93
CA PHE A 159 -0.21 7.77 6.99
C PHE A 159 -1.60 7.38 6.46
N GLY A 160 -2.61 7.33 7.34
CA GLY A 160 -3.96 6.96 6.95
C GLY A 160 -4.54 7.94 5.93
N ARG A 161 -4.28 9.25 6.10
CA ARG A 161 -4.70 10.28 5.14
C ARG A 161 -3.93 10.19 3.83
N ALA A 162 -2.61 9.94 3.87
CA ALA A 162 -1.82 9.72 2.67
C ALA A 162 -2.34 8.51 1.88
N PHE A 163 -2.61 7.41 2.57
CA PHE A 163 -3.20 6.20 2.00
C PHE A 163 -4.57 6.48 1.39
N LEU A 164 -5.46 7.16 2.12
CA LEU A 164 -6.79 7.55 1.63
C LEU A 164 -6.71 8.39 0.35
N LYS A 165 -5.82 9.39 0.31
CA LYS A 165 -5.61 10.24 -0.88
C LYS A 165 -5.15 9.41 -2.08
N ALA A 166 -4.25 8.43 -1.86
CA ALA A 166 -3.80 7.53 -2.91
C ALA A 166 -4.94 6.67 -3.45
N GLN A 167 -5.79 6.11 -2.57
CA GLN A 167 -6.96 5.32 -2.96
C GLN A 167 -7.95 6.14 -3.79
N ILE A 168 -8.27 7.35 -3.34
CA ILE A 168 -9.16 8.27 -4.08
C ILE A 168 -8.54 8.62 -5.44
N GLY A 169 -7.23 8.91 -5.49
CA GLY A 169 -6.50 9.18 -6.72
C GLY A 169 -6.52 8.00 -7.69
N ALA A 170 -6.50 6.76 -7.19
CA ALA A 170 -6.64 5.54 -7.99
C ALA A 170 -8.08 5.27 -8.49
N GLY A 171 -9.03 6.13 -8.12
CA GLY A 171 -10.43 6.04 -8.56
C GLY A 171 -11.36 5.32 -7.59
N MET A 172 -10.90 4.97 -6.38
CA MET A 172 -11.76 4.40 -5.37
C MET A 172 -12.77 5.44 -4.87
N LYS A 173 -14.04 5.08 -4.92
CA LYS A 173 -15.13 5.88 -4.36
C LYS A 173 -15.44 5.34 -2.97
N LEU A 174 -15.11 6.11 -1.92
CA LEU A 174 -15.46 5.73 -0.57
C LEU A 174 -16.84 6.29 -0.21
N PRO A 175 -17.73 5.46 0.35
CA PRO A 175 -19.04 5.91 0.81
C PRO A 175 -18.88 6.86 1.99
N LYS A 176 -19.80 7.82 2.13
CA LYS A 176 -19.89 8.73 3.29
C LYS A 176 -20.87 8.22 4.34
N GLU A 177 -21.78 7.35 3.93
CA GLU A 177 -22.84 6.73 4.74
C GLU A 177 -23.22 5.39 4.10
N GLY A 178 -24.04 4.61 4.75
CA GLY A 178 -24.56 3.35 4.21
C GLY A 178 -24.19 2.12 5.03
N CYS A 179 -24.10 0.97 4.39
CA CYS A 179 -23.83 -0.32 5.02
C CYS A 179 -22.47 -0.86 4.66
N ILE A 180 -21.68 -1.24 5.67
CA ILE A 180 -20.38 -1.87 5.51
C ILE A 180 -20.49 -3.35 5.82
N PHE A 181 -20.07 -4.19 4.89
CA PHE A 181 -19.99 -5.62 5.10
C PHE A 181 -18.62 -6.04 5.65
N PHE A 182 -18.63 -6.79 6.75
CA PHE A 182 -17.45 -7.36 7.40
C PHE A 182 -17.41 -8.87 7.27
N SER A 183 -16.34 -9.37 6.65
CA SER A 183 -16.00 -10.80 6.59
C SER A 183 -14.54 -10.97 7.00
N ILE A 184 -14.31 -11.16 8.30
CA ILE A 184 -12.98 -11.11 8.90
C ILE A 184 -12.58 -12.51 9.37
N LYS A 185 -11.36 -12.95 9.00
CA LYS A 185 -10.79 -14.20 9.46
C LYS A 185 -10.46 -14.14 10.95
N ASP A 186 -10.41 -15.29 11.63
CA ASP A 186 -10.30 -15.35 13.09
C ASP A 186 -9.05 -14.68 13.64
N LYS A 187 -7.91 -14.79 12.97
CA LYS A 187 -6.65 -14.14 13.38
C LYS A 187 -6.69 -12.62 13.39
N ASP A 188 -7.58 -12.02 12.60
CA ASP A 188 -7.72 -10.57 12.48
C ASP A 188 -8.85 -10.01 13.36
N LYS A 189 -9.58 -10.88 14.09
CA LYS A 189 -10.59 -10.51 15.07
C LYS A 189 -9.93 -10.08 16.38
N ASN A 190 -9.62 -8.82 16.50
CA ASN A 190 -8.89 -8.24 17.63
C ASN A 190 -9.54 -6.91 18.09
N THR A 191 -8.93 -6.26 19.07
CA THR A 191 -9.41 -4.98 19.61
C THR A 191 -9.50 -3.89 18.55
N ASN A 192 -8.54 -3.81 17.63
CA ASN A 192 -8.53 -2.79 16.57
C ASN A 192 -9.73 -2.94 15.62
N LEU A 193 -10.16 -4.19 15.34
CA LEU A 193 -11.38 -4.43 14.57
C LEU A 193 -12.62 -3.88 15.30
N ALA A 194 -12.73 -4.16 16.60
CA ALA A 194 -13.84 -3.69 17.40
C ALA A 194 -13.90 -2.15 17.47
N GLU A 195 -12.76 -1.51 17.73
CA GLU A 195 -12.63 -0.05 17.73
C GLU A 195 -12.98 0.56 16.36
N THR A 196 -12.50 -0.05 15.28
CA THR A 196 -12.81 0.37 13.91
C THR A 196 -14.32 0.30 13.66
N ALA A 197 -14.96 -0.80 14.02
CA ALA A 197 -16.41 -0.98 13.88
C ALA A 197 -17.19 0.07 14.67
N GLN A 198 -16.80 0.33 15.92
CA GLN A 198 -17.44 1.38 16.75
C GLN A 198 -17.27 2.78 16.13
N ARG A 199 -16.08 3.11 15.60
CA ARG A 199 -15.84 4.39 14.94
C ARG A 199 -16.69 4.55 13.68
N LEU A 200 -16.84 3.52 12.88
CA LEU A 200 -17.68 3.54 11.68
C LEU A 200 -19.16 3.73 12.03
N ILE A 201 -19.66 3.09 13.09
CA ILE A 201 -21.01 3.32 13.57
C ILE A 201 -21.21 4.78 14.05
N LYS A 202 -20.24 5.34 14.78
CA LYS A 202 -20.27 6.76 15.18
C LYS A 202 -20.27 7.72 14.00
N LEU A 203 -19.72 7.30 12.86
CA LEU A 203 -19.75 8.07 11.60
C LEU A 203 -21.06 7.89 10.81
N GLY A 204 -22.01 7.09 11.31
CA GLY A 204 -23.32 6.90 10.69
C GLY A 204 -23.45 5.64 9.83
N PHE A 205 -22.43 4.80 9.76
CA PHE A 205 -22.52 3.54 9.03
C PHE A 205 -23.26 2.46 9.81
N SER A 206 -24.02 1.63 9.11
CA SER A 206 -24.50 0.35 9.61
C SER A 206 -23.51 -0.77 9.28
N ILE A 207 -23.50 -1.82 10.09
CA ILE A 207 -22.61 -2.99 9.86
C ILE A 207 -23.43 -4.24 9.60
N THR A 208 -23.07 -4.94 8.52
CA THR A 208 -23.52 -6.30 8.22
C THR A 208 -22.31 -7.22 8.25
N ALA A 209 -22.40 -8.40 8.87
CA ALA A 209 -21.24 -9.27 9.03
C ALA A 209 -21.58 -10.75 8.86
N THR A 210 -20.58 -11.54 8.43
CA THR A 210 -20.68 -13.02 8.44
C THR A 210 -20.82 -13.53 9.87
N ARG A 211 -21.42 -14.72 10.04
CA ARG A 211 -21.77 -15.31 11.34
C ARG A 211 -20.66 -15.18 12.40
N GLY A 212 -19.44 -15.62 12.08
CA GLY A 212 -18.32 -15.57 13.05
C GLY A 212 -17.84 -14.16 13.35
N THR A 213 -17.92 -13.23 12.39
CA THR A 213 -17.58 -11.82 12.62
C THR A 213 -18.67 -11.11 13.40
N ALA A 214 -19.96 -11.41 13.11
CA ALA A 214 -21.09 -10.88 13.84
C ALA A 214 -21.06 -11.31 15.32
N ALA A 215 -20.79 -12.59 15.61
CA ALA A 215 -20.65 -13.06 17.00
C ALA A 215 -19.56 -12.28 17.75
N PHE A 216 -18.37 -12.11 17.14
CA PHE A 216 -17.27 -11.35 17.74
C PHE A 216 -17.64 -9.89 18.06
N LEU A 217 -18.39 -9.23 17.18
CA LEU A 217 -18.82 -7.84 17.38
C LEU A 217 -19.93 -7.75 18.44
N GLN A 218 -20.91 -8.65 18.41
CA GLN A 218 -22.04 -8.68 19.35
C GLN A 218 -21.60 -8.99 20.79
N GLU A 219 -20.64 -9.88 20.99
CA GLU A 219 -20.01 -10.13 22.29
C GLU A 219 -19.39 -8.88 22.92
N ARG A 220 -19.11 -7.85 22.10
CA ARG A 220 -18.55 -6.54 22.50
C ARG A 220 -19.59 -5.42 22.48
N ASN A 221 -20.87 -5.78 22.45
CA ASN A 221 -21.99 -4.83 22.37
C ASN A 221 -21.92 -3.90 21.15
N ILE A 222 -21.34 -4.37 20.03
CA ILE A 222 -21.29 -3.63 18.78
C ILE A 222 -22.45 -4.10 17.89
N PRO A 223 -23.41 -3.22 17.56
CA PRO A 223 -24.56 -3.61 16.77
C PRO A 223 -24.16 -3.98 15.34
N CYS A 224 -24.62 -5.13 14.87
CA CYS A 224 -24.43 -5.55 13.50
C CYS A 224 -25.53 -6.54 13.06
N LYS A 225 -25.88 -6.51 11.78
CA LYS A 225 -26.77 -7.49 11.14
C LYS A 225 -25.96 -8.70 10.70
N LYS A 226 -26.46 -9.90 10.97
CA LYS A 226 -25.86 -11.14 10.49
C LYS A 226 -26.33 -11.43 9.06
N ILE A 227 -25.42 -11.89 8.19
CA ILE A 227 -25.72 -12.35 6.83
C ILE A 227 -25.01 -13.65 6.52
N ASN A 228 -25.60 -14.47 5.64
CA ASN A 228 -25.01 -15.71 5.17
C ASN A 228 -23.84 -15.46 4.21
N LYS A 229 -22.84 -16.33 4.25
CA LYS A 229 -21.84 -16.45 3.17
C LYS A 229 -22.49 -17.11 1.94
N VAL A 230 -21.81 -17.02 0.80
CA VAL A 230 -22.32 -17.55 -0.49
C VAL A 230 -22.77 -19.01 -0.38
N TYR A 231 -21.99 -19.87 0.27
CA TYR A 231 -22.26 -21.29 0.41
C TYR A 231 -23.21 -21.66 1.57
N GLU A 232 -23.60 -20.71 2.40
CA GLU A 232 -24.51 -20.95 3.55
C GLU A 232 -25.99 -20.86 3.15
N GLY A 233 -26.28 -20.60 1.85
CA GLY A 233 -27.63 -20.49 1.32
C GLY A 233 -28.06 -19.05 1.07
N ARG A 234 -29.30 -18.90 0.56
CA ARG A 234 -29.87 -17.57 0.22
C ARG A 234 -30.94 -17.18 1.23
N PRO A 235 -31.14 -15.86 1.50
CA PRO A 235 -30.38 -14.75 0.97
C PRO A 235 -28.96 -14.69 1.57
N ASN A 236 -27.99 -14.29 0.76
CA ASN A 236 -26.59 -14.18 1.16
C ASN A 236 -26.00 -12.82 0.78
N ILE A 237 -24.72 -12.61 1.06
CA ILE A 237 -24.04 -11.34 0.83
C ILE A 237 -24.09 -10.89 -0.64
N VAL A 238 -24.01 -11.80 -1.60
CA VAL A 238 -24.07 -11.47 -3.03
C VAL A 238 -25.44 -10.93 -3.41
N ASP A 239 -26.50 -11.49 -2.84
CA ASP A 239 -27.86 -10.98 -3.04
C ASP A 239 -27.97 -9.53 -2.52
N SER A 240 -27.48 -9.25 -1.30
CA SER A 240 -27.48 -7.89 -0.73
C SER A 240 -26.63 -6.90 -1.54
N MET A 241 -25.48 -7.35 -2.07
CA MET A 241 -24.66 -6.49 -2.95
C MET A 241 -25.37 -6.16 -4.26
N LYS A 242 -26.01 -7.17 -4.91
CA LYS A 242 -26.78 -6.95 -6.13
C LYS A 242 -28.00 -6.05 -5.93
N ASN A 243 -28.57 -6.07 -4.72
CA ASN A 243 -29.67 -5.19 -4.34
C ASN A 243 -29.21 -3.76 -3.97
N GLY A 244 -27.90 -3.48 -3.96
CA GLY A 244 -27.38 -2.19 -3.57
C GLY A 244 -27.48 -1.90 -2.06
N GLU A 245 -27.57 -2.95 -1.21
CA GLU A 245 -27.68 -2.82 0.24
C GLU A 245 -26.31 -2.70 0.93
N ILE A 246 -25.21 -2.87 0.18
CA ILE A 246 -23.82 -2.82 0.70
C ILE A 246 -23.03 -1.78 -0.07
N ASP A 247 -22.45 -0.82 0.65
CA ASP A 247 -21.69 0.30 0.10
C ASP A 247 -20.17 0.10 0.19
N LEU A 248 -19.70 -0.71 1.15
CA LEU A 248 -18.28 -1.02 1.34
C LEU A 248 -18.09 -2.43 1.85
N VAL A 249 -17.06 -3.11 1.36
CA VAL A 249 -16.69 -4.46 1.77
C VAL A 249 -15.33 -4.44 2.46
N MET A 250 -15.28 -4.98 3.69
CA MET A 250 -14.04 -5.30 4.41
C MET A 250 -13.93 -6.81 4.53
N ASN A 251 -13.10 -7.41 3.69
CA ASN A 251 -12.95 -8.86 3.61
C ASN A 251 -11.50 -9.27 3.80
N THR A 252 -11.23 -10.10 4.81
CA THR A 252 -9.93 -10.77 4.97
C THR A 252 -10.11 -12.26 4.75
N THR A 253 -9.32 -12.84 3.83
CA THR A 253 -9.41 -14.25 3.45
C THR A 253 -8.22 -15.04 3.96
N GLU A 254 -8.45 -16.32 4.31
CA GLU A 254 -7.39 -17.28 4.63
C GLU A 254 -7.75 -18.62 4.00
N GLY A 255 -6.80 -19.18 3.23
CA GLY A 255 -6.98 -20.46 2.55
C GLY A 255 -7.68 -20.38 1.20
N THR A 256 -7.52 -21.46 0.42
CA THR A 256 -7.97 -21.55 -0.98
C THR A 256 -9.49 -21.44 -1.12
N GLN A 257 -10.24 -22.01 -0.16
CA GLN A 257 -11.69 -21.97 -0.19
C GLN A 257 -12.24 -20.56 0.05
N ALA A 258 -11.69 -19.82 1.04
CA ALA A 258 -12.11 -18.45 1.31
C ALA A 258 -11.81 -17.51 0.13
N VAL A 259 -10.72 -17.75 -0.61
CA VAL A 259 -10.40 -17.01 -1.83
C VAL A 259 -11.40 -17.32 -2.94
N LYS A 260 -11.79 -18.58 -3.13
CA LYS A 260 -12.83 -18.98 -4.09
C LYS A 260 -14.18 -18.35 -3.75
N ASP A 261 -14.60 -18.41 -2.48
CA ASP A 261 -15.88 -17.85 -2.01
C ASP A 261 -15.92 -16.32 -2.17
N SER A 262 -14.79 -15.67 -2.11
CA SER A 262 -14.71 -14.21 -2.29
C SER A 262 -14.76 -13.75 -3.76
N ARG A 263 -14.75 -14.67 -4.74
CA ARG A 263 -14.77 -14.31 -6.17
C ARG A 263 -16.02 -13.53 -6.56
N GLU A 264 -17.18 -13.94 -6.06
CA GLU A 264 -18.45 -13.26 -6.36
C GLU A 264 -18.63 -11.95 -5.60
N ILE A 265 -17.79 -11.71 -4.59
CA ILE A 265 -17.78 -10.49 -3.78
C ILE A 265 -16.85 -9.43 -4.38
N ARG A 266 -15.86 -9.85 -5.17
CA ARG A 266 -14.91 -8.98 -5.89
C ARG A 266 -15.47 -8.55 -7.23
#